data_02baefc27af3af19d8d963cb5636181b
#
_entry.id   02baefc27af3af19d8d963cb5636181b
#
_cell.length_a   1.000
_cell.length_b   1.000
_cell.length_c   1.000
_cell.angle_alpha   90.00
_cell.angle_beta   90.00
_cell.angle_gamma   90.00
#
_symmetry.space_group_name_H-M   'P 1'
#
loop_
_entity.id
_entity.type
_entity.pdbx_description
1 polymer ?
#
loop_
_entity_poly.entity_id
_entity_poly.type
_entity_poly.pdbx_seq_one_letter_code
_entity_poly.pdbx_strand_id
1 'polypeptide(L)'
;MNRRTGEQGPRRLPLLVATAMGLVAILATFLVTREVSGGSGPDCGVRLEVNSSTEKGDLLVELAQKYNASGRELADGKCARVTVSETSSGVAMDALAQGWDEKRDGAPEPQAWTPTSSLWLTLLTEKGTTSDRTVLTGDKPVSLATSPLAIAMPRPMAEAVGWPQKKIGWRDILSLTEKGWGSLGHPEWGRFSLGKDNPHTSTSGLAATVAAFYAATGRSSDLTLDQVTDPKSRAFVSGVEAGVLHYASDATAYMANLAEADAKGQALSYASAVTVQEQLIHLYNQGSPTGDVKLLGKGKKPKVPLVAVHPDDGTLMLDHPFVVLPSASREQRAAAADFSAFLLEAAQQRRFQQHGFRDHEGNAGRELAASVGLPDEGKRKLSLIDPPSAQVLGAILDSWDELRKKARVLLVMDVSGSMNQPAGGGQSRMEAAKKAAVAALGLYHPDDEVGLWAFSTETADHREPYREILPPRPIKAGKNQLVTSINGLSAEGGTALYTTVRAAQQAALSGLDADRINAVVVLTDGKNEYPADNDLDALLRDIDATQLERSVRVFTVAFSDQADFDTLSEISAATRATSYDARDPAVIDKVMVSVISNF
;
A
#
# COMPACT_ATOMS: atom_id res chain seq x y z
N MET A 1 42.22 -53.03 26.10
CA MET A 1 42.43 -52.40 24.78
C MET A 1 41.07 -52.30 24.08
N ASN A 2 40.34 -51.22 24.26
CA ASN A 2 39.06 -51.03 23.63
C ASN A 2 38.98 -49.56 23.14
N ARG A 3 39.05 -49.38 21.84
CA ARG A 3 38.82 -48.10 21.18
C ARG A 3 37.30 -47.94 20.97
N ARG A 4 36.75 -46.91 21.56
CA ARG A 4 35.39 -46.41 21.23
C ARG A 4 35.53 -45.48 20.03
N THR A 5 34.86 -45.80 18.93
CA THR A 5 34.60 -44.92 17.78
C THR A 5 33.36 -44.10 18.10
N GLY A 6 33.52 -42.76 18.15
CA GLY A 6 32.42 -41.83 18.29
C GLY A 6 31.85 -41.48 16.91
N GLU A 7 30.59 -41.78 16.69
CA GLU A 7 29.81 -41.29 15.55
C GLU A 7 29.50 -39.81 15.75
N GLN A 8 29.95 -38.97 14.82
CA GLN A 8 29.54 -37.58 14.72
C GLN A 8 28.28 -37.52 13.84
N GLY A 9 27.14 -37.16 14.42
CA GLY A 9 25.91 -36.83 13.73
C GLY A 9 26.05 -35.49 12.94
N PRO A 10 25.27 -35.27 11.88
CA PRO A 10 25.40 -34.10 11.02
C PRO A 10 24.99 -32.83 11.77
N ARG A 11 25.90 -31.87 11.78
CA ARG A 11 25.65 -30.53 12.25
C ARG A 11 24.61 -29.87 11.35
N ARG A 12 23.44 -29.58 11.89
CA ARG A 12 22.44 -28.73 11.29
C ARG A 12 22.94 -27.27 11.36
N LEU A 13 23.33 -26.68 10.23
CA LEU A 13 23.48 -25.24 10.12
C LEU A 13 22.05 -24.62 10.25
N PRO A 14 21.89 -23.58 11.04
CA PRO A 14 20.57 -22.96 11.17
C PRO A 14 20.19 -22.20 9.89
N LEU A 15 18.96 -22.41 9.48
CA LEU A 15 18.27 -21.76 8.34
C LEU A 15 17.91 -20.28 8.65
N LEU A 16 18.70 -19.61 9.46
CA LEU A 16 18.44 -18.25 9.99
C LEU A 16 18.91 -17.11 9.10
N VAL A 17 19.45 -17.39 7.92
CA VAL A 17 20.03 -16.33 7.06
C VAL A 17 19.08 -15.86 5.95
N ALA A 18 17.99 -16.56 5.68
CA ALA A 18 17.10 -16.22 4.56
C ALA A 18 15.89 -15.34 4.95
N THR A 19 15.54 -15.26 6.23
CA THR A 19 14.41 -14.45 6.71
C THR A 19 14.78 -13.00 7.08
N ALA A 20 16.07 -12.71 7.27
CA ALA A 20 16.52 -11.37 7.67
C ALA A 20 16.60 -10.35 6.51
N MET A 21 16.54 -10.77 5.26
CA MET A 21 16.72 -9.85 4.11
C MET A 21 15.42 -9.22 3.58
N GLY A 22 14.25 -9.74 3.91
CA GLY A 22 12.96 -9.14 3.52
C GLY A 22 12.50 -8.01 4.44
N LEU A 23 12.92 -8.03 5.70
CA LEU A 23 12.53 -7.06 6.74
C LEU A 23 13.41 -5.80 6.79
N VAL A 24 14.60 -5.85 6.20
CA VAL A 24 15.53 -4.70 6.16
C VAL A 24 15.09 -3.62 5.17
N ALA A 25 14.29 -3.95 4.16
CA ALA A 25 13.87 -2.99 3.14
C ALA A 25 12.84 -1.97 3.67
N ILE A 26 11.96 -2.35 4.60
CA ILE A 26 10.94 -1.43 5.16
C ILE A 26 11.54 -0.56 6.27
N LEU A 27 12.53 -1.06 7.02
CA LEU A 27 13.29 -0.29 8.02
C LEU A 27 14.35 0.63 7.40
N ALA A 28 14.85 0.31 6.20
CA ALA A 28 15.84 1.12 5.51
C ALA A 28 15.27 2.45 4.99
N THR A 29 13.97 2.52 4.70
CA THR A 29 13.34 3.77 4.22
C THR A 29 13.25 4.83 5.32
N PHE A 30 13.18 4.44 6.59
CA PHE A 30 13.12 5.40 7.72
C PHE A 30 14.49 5.81 8.27
N LEU A 31 15.54 5.01 8.06
CA LEU A 31 16.91 5.29 8.57
C LEU A 31 17.84 5.91 7.53
N VAL A 32 17.52 5.86 6.22
CA VAL A 32 18.38 6.42 5.15
C VAL A 32 18.41 7.96 5.17
N THR A 33 17.43 8.63 5.78
CA THR A 33 17.49 10.09 5.92
C THR A 33 18.52 10.58 6.94
N ARG A 34 19.08 9.71 7.78
CA ARG A 34 19.98 10.13 8.87
C ARG A 34 21.49 9.89 8.62
N GLU A 35 21.88 9.06 7.65
CA GLU A 35 23.31 8.73 7.44
C GLU A 35 23.93 9.13 6.08
N VAL A 36 23.24 9.85 5.21
CA VAL A 36 23.86 10.36 3.98
C VAL A 36 24.50 11.76 4.17
N SER A 37 24.63 12.24 5.40
CA SER A 37 25.33 13.51 5.72
C SER A 37 26.86 13.40 5.72
N GLY A 38 27.47 12.31 5.26
CA GLY A 38 28.91 12.05 5.34
C GLY A 38 29.65 11.95 4.00
N GLY A 39 29.09 12.38 2.88
CA GLY A 39 29.82 12.44 1.60
C GLY A 39 30.45 13.80 1.41
N SER A 40 31.80 13.85 1.37
CA SER A 40 32.62 15.03 1.03
C SER A 40 32.47 15.38 -0.47
N GLY A 41 31.28 15.82 -0.87
CA GLY A 41 31.06 16.48 -2.15
C GLY A 41 31.18 18.01 -1.97
N PRO A 42 31.34 18.79 -3.05
CA PRO A 42 31.36 20.25 -2.97
C PRO A 42 30.10 20.76 -2.22
N ASP A 43 30.29 21.77 -1.38
CA ASP A 43 29.18 22.42 -0.67
C ASP A 43 28.33 23.16 -1.69
N CYS A 44 27.28 22.48 -2.16
CA CYS A 44 26.35 23.04 -3.13
C CYS A 44 25.46 24.07 -2.45
N GLY A 45 25.46 25.30 -2.97
CA GLY A 45 24.70 26.41 -2.40
C GLY A 45 23.19 26.28 -2.47
N VAL A 46 22.64 25.34 -3.27
CA VAL A 46 21.20 25.12 -3.43
C VAL A 46 20.82 23.70 -2.97
N ARG A 47 19.82 23.61 -2.07
CA ARG A 47 19.20 22.34 -1.68
C ARG A 47 17.81 22.24 -2.26
N LEU A 48 17.50 21.10 -2.87
CA LEU A 48 16.21 20.80 -3.47
C LEU A 48 15.65 19.52 -2.86
N GLU A 49 14.56 19.64 -2.13
CA GLU A 49 13.79 18.50 -1.63
C GLU A 49 12.69 18.13 -2.65
N VAL A 50 12.68 16.88 -3.07
CA VAL A 50 11.73 16.32 -4.04
C VAL A 50 10.93 15.23 -3.35
N ASN A 51 9.60 15.32 -3.38
CA ASN A 51 8.75 14.21 -2.95
C ASN A 51 8.33 13.38 -4.15
N SER A 52 8.52 12.08 -4.07
CA SER A 52 8.22 11.08 -5.10
C SER A 52 7.13 10.12 -4.64
N SER A 53 6.36 9.58 -5.59
CA SER A 53 5.55 8.39 -5.33
C SER A 53 6.45 7.16 -5.10
N THR A 54 5.93 6.20 -4.33
CA THR A 54 6.64 5.00 -3.86
C THR A 54 7.14 4.11 -5.00
N GLU A 55 6.41 3.99 -6.11
CA GLU A 55 6.74 3.07 -7.21
C GLU A 55 8.03 3.42 -7.96
N LYS A 56 8.49 4.67 -7.85
CA LYS A 56 9.74 5.15 -8.49
C LYS A 56 10.70 5.81 -7.51
N GLY A 57 10.40 5.77 -6.21
CA GLY A 57 11.17 6.45 -5.19
C GLY A 57 12.62 6.01 -5.16
N ASP A 58 12.89 4.72 -4.97
CA ASP A 58 14.24 4.16 -4.98
C ASP A 58 15.02 4.49 -6.27
N LEU A 59 14.36 4.46 -7.43
CA LEU A 59 14.98 4.87 -8.69
C LEU A 59 15.36 6.36 -8.68
N LEU A 60 14.48 7.21 -8.19
CA LEU A 60 14.77 8.64 -8.12
C LEU A 60 15.84 8.97 -7.08
N VAL A 61 15.91 8.23 -5.97
CA VAL A 61 17.03 8.33 -5.01
C VAL A 61 18.35 7.98 -5.71
N GLU A 62 18.41 6.87 -6.47
CA GLU A 62 19.60 6.52 -7.27
C GLU A 62 19.96 7.62 -8.27
N LEU A 63 18.98 8.15 -8.99
CA LEU A 63 19.21 9.19 -10.00
C LEU A 63 19.61 10.53 -9.38
N ALA A 64 19.04 10.89 -8.23
CA ALA A 64 19.47 12.07 -7.46
C ALA A 64 20.92 11.95 -6.98
N GLN A 65 21.35 10.77 -6.53
CA GLN A 65 22.75 10.52 -6.18
C GLN A 65 23.69 10.71 -7.40
N LYS A 66 23.29 10.23 -8.59
CA LYS A 66 24.05 10.43 -9.84
C LYS A 66 24.10 11.91 -10.24
N TYR A 67 22.96 12.62 -10.12
CA TYR A 67 22.89 14.06 -10.34
C TYR A 67 23.85 14.80 -9.41
N ASN A 68 23.79 14.54 -8.11
CA ASN A 68 24.64 15.16 -7.10
C ASN A 68 26.14 14.89 -7.33
N ALA A 69 26.47 13.73 -7.89
CA ALA A 69 27.86 13.35 -8.20
C ALA A 69 28.35 13.87 -9.58
N SER A 70 27.45 14.40 -10.42
CA SER A 70 27.79 14.78 -11.79
C SER A 70 28.58 16.08 -11.92
N GLY A 71 28.64 16.89 -10.86
CA GLY A 71 29.29 18.21 -10.88
C GLY A 71 28.55 19.24 -11.77
N ARG A 72 27.27 19.05 -12.06
CA ARG A 72 26.48 20.00 -12.86
C ARG A 72 26.40 21.36 -12.18
N GLU A 73 26.54 22.39 -12.99
CA GLU A 73 26.39 23.79 -12.55
C GLU A 73 25.11 24.37 -13.11
N LEU A 74 24.38 25.10 -12.28
CA LEU A 74 23.25 25.91 -12.69
C LEU A 74 23.74 27.14 -13.49
N ALA A 75 22.82 27.83 -14.14
CA ALA A 75 23.16 29.01 -14.97
C ALA A 75 23.92 30.12 -14.24
N ASP A 76 23.83 30.18 -12.91
CA ASP A 76 24.54 31.13 -12.04
C ASP A 76 25.89 30.60 -11.50
N GLY A 77 26.35 29.43 -11.97
CA GLY A 77 27.58 28.78 -11.56
C GLY A 77 27.52 28.06 -10.19
N LYS A 78 26.34 28.00 -9.56
CA LYS A 78 26.11 27.22 -8.34
C LYS A 78 25.83 25.78 -8.70
N CYS A 79 26.08 24.85 -7.77
CA CYS A 79 25.56 23.48 -7.86
C CYS A 79 24.32 23.30 -6.98
N ALA A 80 23.47 22.34 -7.34
CA ALA A 80 22.35 21.92 -6.52
C ALA A 80 22.57 20.53 -5.94
N ARG A 81 22.09 20.33 -4.70
CA ARG A 81 22.00 19.01 -4.06
C ARG A 81 20.54 18.62 -3.96
N VAL A 82 20.17 17.51 -4.59
CA VAL A 82 18.82 16.97 -4.62
C VAL A 82 18.70 15.86 -3.59
N THR A 83 17.64 15.94 -2.75
CA THR A 83 17.21 14.90 -1.82
C THR A 83 15.82 14.43 -2.24
N VAL A 84 15.57 13.12 -2.18
CA VAL A 84 14.27 12.53 -2.54
C VAL A 84 13.66 11.86 -1.32
N SER A 85 12.42 12.22 -1.00
CA SER A 85 11.56 11.53 -0.05
C SER A 85 10.44 10.79 -0.78
N GLU A 86 9.90 9.75 -0.17
CA GLU A 86 8.88 8.90 -0.77
C GLU A 86 7.59 8.95 0.02
N THR A 87 6.47 9.12 -0.69
CA THR A 87 5.13 9.10 -0.10
C THR A 87 4.14 8.69 -1.18
N SER A 88 3.14 7.87 -0.85
CA SER A 88 2.09 7.55 -1.82
C SER A 88 1.39 8.83 -2.29
N SER A 89 1.02 8.87 -3.57
CA SER A 89 0.62 10.12 -4.24
C SER A 89 -0.59 10.80 -3.60
N GLY A 90 -1.58 10.02 -3.12
CA GLY A 90 -2.76 10.58 -2.47
C GLY A 90 -2.44 11.17 -1.09
N VAL A 91 -1.59 10.51 -0.31
CA VAL A 91 -1.13 11.01 1.00
C VAL A 91 -0.33 12.30 0.84
N ALA A 92 0.59 12.35 -0.14
CA ALA A 92 1.34 13.56 -0.44
C ALA A 92 0.43 14.71 -0.91
N MET A 93 -0.58 14.40 -1.75
CA MET A 93 -1.57 15.38 -2.20
C MET A 93 -2.34 15.98 -1.02
N ASP A 94 -2.79 15.16 -0.07
CA ASP A 94 -3.49 15.65 1.12
C ASP A 94 -2.58 16.47 2.04
N ALA A 95 -1.32 16.07 2.22
CA ALA A 95 -0.33 16.84 2.97
C ALA A 95 -0.09 18.22 2.35
N LEU A 96 0.07 18.30 1.03
CA LEU A 96 0.22 19.55 0.30
C LEU A 96 -1.04 20.44 0.40
N ALA A 97 -2.22 19.86 0.29
CA ALA A 97 -3.49 20.59 0.40
C ALA A 97 -3.69 21.21 1.79
N GLN A 98 -3.31 20.48 2.86
CA GLN A 98 -3.42 20.95 4.25
C GLN A 98 -2.29 21.90 4.66
N GLY A 99 -1.22 21.98 3.87
CA GLY A 99 0.06 22.56 4.23
C GLY A 99 0.97 21.52 4.85
N TRP A 100 2.12 21.32 4.21
CA TRP A 100 3.10 20.34 4.63
C TRP A 100 3.62 20.64 6.05
N ASP A 101 3.73 19.63 6.88
CA ASP A 101 4.31 19.69 8.23
C ASP A 101 5.33 18.56 8.38
N GLU A 102 6.60 18.90 8.58
CA GLU A 102 7.70 17.93 8.63
C GLU A 102 7.51 16.84 9.70
N LYS A 103 6.93 17.19 10.85
CA LYS A 103 6.70 16.22 11.93
C LYS A 103 5.55 15.28 11.61
N ARG A 104 4.46 15.84 11.07
CA ARG A 104 3.29 15.05 10.66
C ARG A 104 3.61 14.17 9.45
N ASP A 105 4.30 14.73 8.43
CA ASP A 105 4.46 14.10 7.12
C ASP A 105 5.78 13.31 7.00
N GLY A 106 6.68 13.42 8.00
CA GLY A 106 7.87 12.59 8.16
C GLY A 106 9.03 12.93 7.23
N ALA A 107 8.94 14.05 6.49
CA ALA A 107 9.99 14.54 5.60
C ALA A 107 9.94 16.06 5.51
N PRO A 108 11.06 16.74 5.16
CA PRO A 108 11.07 18.19 4.91
C PRO A 108 10.07 18.60 3.84
N GLU A 109 9.56 19.83 3.92
CA GLU A 109 8.64 20.38 2.91
C GLU A 109 9.31 20.34 1.52
N PRO A 110 8.69 19.64 0.54
CA PRO A 110 9.26 19.53 -0.79
C PRO A 110 9.11 20.84 -1.58
N GLN A 111 10.07 21.13 -2.45
CA GLN A 111 10.00 22.20 -3.44
C GLN A 111 9.63 21.68 -4.83
N ALA A 112 9.71 20.37 -5.03
CA ALA A 112 9.18 19.70 -6.21
C ALA A 112 8.44 18.42 -5.82
N TRP A 113 7.44 18.07 -6.60
CA TRP A 113 6.62 16.88 -6.39
C TRP A 113 6.47 16.10 -7.68
N THR A 114 6.58 14.78 -7.59
CA THR A 114 6.38 13.89 -8.73
C THR A 114 5.46 12.72 -8.35
N PRO A 115 4.13 12.93 -8.40
CA PRO A 115 3.16 11.86 -8.21
C PRO A 115 3.19 10.86 -9.39
N THR A 116 2.43 9.78 -9.28
CA THR A 116 2.31 8.78 -10.34
C THR A 116 1.45 9.26 -11.51
N SER A 117 0.53 10.19 -11.27
CA SER A 117 -0.40 10.68 -12.32
C SER A 117 -0.80 12.13 -12.10
N SER A 118 -1.04 12.83 -13.20
CA SER A 118 -1.64 14.18 -13.21
C SER A 118 -3.07 14.22 -12.63
N LEU A 119 -3.74 13.09 -12.42
CA LEU A 119 -5.00 13.04 -11.67
C LEU A 119 -4.87 13.68 -10.28
N TRP A 120 -3.72 13.47 -9.63
CA TRP A 120 -3.46 14.08 -8.32
C TRP A 120 -3.25 15.58 -8.38
N LEU A 121 -2.67 16.10 -9.47
CA LEU A 121 -2.54 17.54 -9.70
C LEU A 121 -3.94 18.17 -9.86
N THR A 122 -4.82 17.48 -10.59
CA THR A 122 -6.21 17.89 -10.78
C THR A 122 -6.95 17.96 -9.44
N LEU A 123 -6.85 16.95 -8.60
CA LEU A 123 -7.46 16.92 -7.26
C LEU A 123 -6.84 17.96 -6.32
N LEU A 124 -5.52 18.12 -6.34
CA LEU A 124 -4.83 19.12 -5.52
C LEU A 124 -5.28 20.55 -5.90
N THR A 125 -5.41 20.83 -7.20
CA THR A 125 -5.88 22.13 -7.68
C THR A 125 -7.30 22.42 -7.20
N GLU A 126 -8.20 21.44 -7.26
CA GLU A 126 -9.58 21.57 -6.77
C GLU A 126 -9.62 21.87 -5.27
N LYS A 127 -8.84 21.12 -4.47
CA LYS A 127 -8.72 21.36 -3.02
C LYS A 127 -8.12 22.74 -2.73
N GLY A 128 -7.14 23.19 -3.51
CA GLY A 128 -6.56 24.52 -3.39
C GLY A 128 -7.57 25.62 -3.66
N THR A 129 -8.37 25.49 -4.71
CA THR A 129 -9.45 26.43 -5.06
C THR A 129 -10.49 26.53 -3.94
N THR A 130 -10.89 25.39 -3.39
CA THR A 130 -11.87 25.32 -2.29
C THR A 130 -11.33 25.97 -0.99
N SER A 131 -10.03 25.89 -0.74
CA SER A 131 -9.37 26.43 0.45
C SER A 131 -8.76 27.83 0.27
N ASP A 132 -8.91 28.44 -0.91
CA ASP A 132 -8.31 29.73 -1.31
C ASP A 132 -6.77 29.74 -1.14
N ARG A 133 -6.12 28.63 -1.50
CA ARG A 133 -4.66 28.45 -1.39
C ARG A 133 -4.04 28.19 -2.76
N THR A 134 -2.89 28.81 -3.02
CA THR A 134 -2.05 28.47 -4.17
C THR A 134 -1.26 27.21 -3.84
N VAL A 135 -1.64 26.06 -4.40
CA VAL A 135 -1.02 24.75 -4.16
C VAL A 135 -0.10 24.30 -5.29
N LEU A 136 -0.24 24.87 -6.49
CA LEU A 136 0.62 24.65 -7.65
C LEU A 136 1.02 25.97 -8.29
N THR A 137 2.20 26.03 -8.95
CA THR A 137 2.72 27.24 -9.59
C THR A 137 2.04 27.59 -10.89
N GLY A 138 1.24 26.69 -11.45
CA GLY A 138 0.65 26.84 -12.78
C GLY A 138 1.59 26.54 -13.95
N ASP A 139 2.84 26.18 -13.67
CA ASP A 139 3.79 25.72 -14.69
C ASP A 139 3.32 24.39 -15.29
N LYS A 140 3.62 24.18 -16.58
CA LYS A 140 3.28 22.92 -17.25
C LYS A 140 4.05 21.77 -16.63
N PRO A 141 3.38 20.69 -16.18
CA PRO A 141 4.04 19.49 -15.68
C PRO A 141 4.95 18.85 -16.74
N VAL A 142 6.09 18.30 -16.30
CA VAL A 142 7.00 17.54 -17.14
C VAL A 142 6.78 16.06 -16.87
N SER A 143 6.35 15.29 -17.86
CA SER A 143 6.27 13.82 -17.71
C SER A 143 7.67 13.22 -17.66
N LEU A 144 8.02 12.53 -16.60
CA LEU A 144 9.33 11.86 -16.46
C LEU A 144 9.36 10.49 -17.13
N ALA A 145 8.25 9.80 -17.10
CA ALA A 145 8.06 8.46 -17.65
C ALA A 145 6.55 8.19 -17.77
N THR A 146 6.16 7.10 -18.40
CA THR A 146 4.76 6.69 -18.44
C THR A 146 4.61 5.21 -18.10
N SER A 147 3.43 4.84 -17.59
CA SER A 147 3.06 3.45 -17.34
C SER A 147 1.54 3.30 -17.41
N PRO A 148 0.98 2.46 -18.30
CA PRO A 148 -0.46 2.27 -18.31
C PRO A 148 -0.91 1.47 -17.08
N LEU A 149 -2.11 1.75 -16.59
CA LEU A 149 -2.78 0.85 -15.66
C LEU A 149 -3.01 -0.49 -16.36
N ALA A 150 -2.83 -1.59 -15.63
CA ALA A 150 -3.11 -2.94 -16.11
C ALA A 150 -3.81 -3.76 -15.02
N ILE A 151 -4.47 -4.82 -15.45
CA ILE A 151 -4.93 -5.88 -14.58
C ILE A 151 -3.85 -6.96 -14.63
N ALA A 152 -3.00 -7.01 -13.60
CA ALA A 152 -1.99 -8.05 -13.46
C ALA A 152 -2.68 -9.36 -13.10
N MET A 153 -2.45 -10.41 -13.87
CA MET A 153 -3.00 -11.72 -13.58
C MET A 153 -1.90 -12.78 -13.54
N PRO A 154 -1.95 -13.73 -12.59
CA PRO A 154 -1.17 -14.96 -12.69
C PRO A 154 -1.35 -15.57 -14.07
N ARG A 155 -0.25 -15.89 -14.77
CA ARG A 155 -0.30 -16.38 -16.17
C ARG A 155 -1.32 -17.50 -16.39
N PRO A 156 -1.40 -18.58 -15.56
CA PRO A 156 -2.38 -19.64 -15.77
C PRO A 156 -3.83 -19.13 -15.73
N MET A 157 -4.13 -18.17 -14.85
CA MET A 157 -5.45 -17.58 -14.72
C MET A 157 -5.80 -16.68 -15.91
N ALA A 158 -4.85 -15.90 -16.39
CA ALA A 158 -5.04 -15.10 -17.60
C ALA A 158 -5.31 -15.99 -18.84
N GLU A 159 -4.57 -17.09 -18.98
CA GLU A 159 -4.75 -18.06 -20.07
C GLU A 159 -6.14 -18.73 -19.98
N ALA A 160 -6.64 -19.04 -18.81
CA ALA A 160 -7.98 -19.60 -18.60
C ALA A 160 -9.10 -18.61 -19.04
N VAL A 161 -8.89 -17.31 -18.91
CA VAL A 161 -9.82 -16.28 -19.41
C VAL A 161 -9.72 -16.09 -20.92
N GLY A 162 -8.64 -16.60 -21.55
CA GLY A 162 -8.40 -16.56 -23.00
C GLY A 162 -7.27 -15.62 -23.43
N TRP A 163 -6.51 -15.06 -22.51
CA TRP A 163 -5.31 -14.28 -22.82
C TRP A 163 -4.25 -15.17 -23.50
N PRO A 164 -3.47 -14.68 -24.49
CA PRO A 164 -3.48 -13.32 -25.06
C PRO A 164 -4.41 -13.12 -26.24
N GLN A 165 -5.16 -14.15 -26.68
CA GLN A 165 -5.97 -14.14 -27.90
C GLN A 165 -7.27 -13.35 -27.72
N LYS A 166 -7.92 -13.54 -26.56
CA LYS A 166 -9.16 -12.82 -26.22
C LYS A 166 -8.83 -11.41 -25.70
N LYS A 167 -9.61 -10.45 -26.13
CA LYS A 167 -9.64 -9.13 -25.51
C LYS A 167 -10.39 -9.22 -24.18
N ILE A 168 -9.74 -8.83 -23.11
CA ILE A 168 -10.28 -8.87 -21.75
C ILE A 168 -10.51 -7.44 -21.27
N GLY A 169 -11.65 -7.17 -20.65
CA GLY A 169 -11.99 -5.88 -20.09
C GLY A 169 -12.63 -5.98 -18.71
N TRP A 170 -13.06 -4.86 -18.15
CA TRP A 170 -13.71 -4.78 -16.85
C TRP A 170 -15.01 -5.58 -16.78
N ARG A 171 -15.71 -5.76 -17.92
CA ARG A 171 -16.90 -6.61 -18.00
C ARG A 171 -16.58 -8.09 -17.77
N ASP A 172 -15.41 -8.56 -18.21
CA ASP A 172 -14.95 -9.92 -17.91
C ASP A 172 -14.61 -10.06 -16.43
N ILE A 173 -14.00 -9.03 -15.80
CA ILE A 173 -13.73 -8.98 -14.37
C ILE A 173 -15.03 -9.05 -13.56
N LEU A 174 -16.04 -8.25 -13.92
CA LEU A 174 -17.36 -8.31 -13.30
C LEU A 174 -17.96 -9.73 -13.41
N SER A 175 -17.92 -10.33 -14.61
CA SER A 175 -18.45 -11.69 -14.83
C SER A 175 -17.71 -12.74 -13.99
N LEU A 176 -16.40 -12.61 -13.81
CA LEU A 176 -15.61 -13.50 -12.95
C LEU A 176 -15.95 -13.31 -11.47
N THR A 177 -16.17 -12.07 -11.05
CA THR A 177 -16.60 -11.76 -9.67
C THR A 177 -17.93 -12.44 -9.34
N GLU A 178 -18.89 -12.39 -10.29
CA GLU A 178 -20.23 -12.99 -10.12
C GLU A 178 -20.21 -14.53 -10.19
N LYS A 179 -19.42 -15.11 -11.09
CA LYS A 179 -19.52 -16.55 -11.44
C LYS A 179 -18.39 -17.41 -10.86
N GLY A 180 -17.28 -16.80 -10.46
CA GLY A 180 -16.08 -17.50 -10.00
C GLY A 180 -15.39 -18.33 -11.07
N TRP A 181 -14.26 -18.93 -10.71
CA TRP A 181 -13.41 -19.73 -11.57
C TRP A 181 -14.03 -21.06 -12.01
N GLY A 182 -14.98 -21.58 -11.22
CA GLY A 182 -15.73 -22.79 -11.58
C GLY A 182 -16.46 -22.66 -12.91
N SER A 183 -16.87 -21.44 -13.31
CA SER A 183 -17.51 -21.17 -14.60
C SER A 183 -16.59 -21.36 -15.82
N LEU A 184 -15.27 -21.35 -15.58
CA LEU A 184 -14.22 -21.59 -16.57
C LEU A 184 -13.57 -22.98 -16.43
N GLY A 185 -14.13 -23.87 -15.61
CA GLY A 185 -13.62 -25.22 -15.40
C GLY A 185 -12.52 -25.33 -14.34
N HIS A 186 -12.28 -24.30 -13.52
CA HIS A 186 -11.26 -24.23 -12.50
C HIS A 186 -11.85 -24.02 -11.08
N PRO A 187 -12.71 -24.94 -10.59
CA PRO A 187 -13.31 -24.79 -9.26
C PRO A 187 -12.28 -24.79 -8.13
N GLU A 188 -11.09 -25.37 -8.35
CA GLU A 188 -9.97 -25.38 -7.41
C GLU A 188 -9.38 -23.99 -7.11
N TRP A 189 -9.64 -22.98 -7.94
CA TRP A 189 -9.23 -21.59 -7.70
C TRP A 189 -10.29 -20.77 -6.95
N GLY A 190 -11.45 -21.38 -6.66
CA GLY A 190 -12.50 -20.79 -5.84
C GLY A 190 -13.22 -19.60 -6.48
N ARG A 191 -13.52 -18.59 -5.66
CA ARG A 191 -14.12 -17.33 -6.10
C ARG A 191 -13.03 -16.45 -6.74
N PHE A 192 -13.45 -15.56 -7.66
CA PHE A 192 -12.55 -14.54 -8.18
C PHE A 192 -12.21 -13.52 -7.08
N SER A 193 -10.94 -13.20 -6.94
CA SER A 193 -10.43 -12.26 -5.96
C SER A 193 -9.61 -11.16 -6.64
N LEU A 194 -10.01 -9.90 -6.42
CA LEU A 194 -9.35 -8.73 -6.96
C LEU A 194 -8.48 -8.06 -5.89
N GLY A 195 -7.20 -7.91 -6.18
CA GLY A 195 -6.32 -7.01 -5.45
C GLY A 195 -6.51 -5.59 -5.98
N LYS A 196 -6.79 -4.66 -5.10
CA LYS A 196 -6.98 -3.26 -5.44
C LYS A 196 -6.54 -2.37 -4.30
N ASP A 197 -5.97 -1.23 -4.64
CA ASP A 197 -5.59 -0.23 -3.64
C ASP A 197 -6.74 0.72 -3.35
N ASN A 198 -6.63 1.41 -2.22
CA ASN A 198 -7.53 2.50 -1.86
C ASN A 198 -7.33 3.69 -2.82
N PRO A 199 -8.37 4.16 -3.52
CA PRO A 199 -8.26 5.25 -4.51
C PRO A 199 -7.97 6.62 -3.90
N HIS A 200 -8.14 6.80 -2.59
CA HIS A 200 -7.76 8.04 -1.90
C HIS A 200 -6.25 8.15 -1.66
N THR A 201 -5.53 7.02 -1.61
CA THR A 201 -4.10 7.00 -1.30
C THR A 201 -3.23 6.58 -2.46
N SER A 202 -3.69 5.61 -3.27
CA SER A 202 -2.92 5.00 -4.35
C SER A 202 -3.45 5.36 -5.73
N THR A 203 -2.52 5.65 -6.66
CA THR A 203 -2.86 5.94 -8.06
C THR A 203 -3.43 4.71 -8.78
N SER A 204 -2.94 3.50 -8.48
CA SER A 204 -3.49 2.28 -9.09
C SER A 204 -4.96 2.09 -8.71
N GLY A 205 -5.30 2.33 -7.44
CA GLY A 205 -6.68 2.30 -6.97
C GLY A 205 -7.57 3.36 -7.61
N LEU A 206 -7.07 4.62 -7.67
CA LEU A 206 -7.79 5.73 -8.31
C LEU A 206 -8.03 5.46 -9.80
N ALA A 207 -6.98 5.09 -10.53
CA ALA A 207 -7.06 4.81 -11.96
C ALA A 207 -7.98 3.62 -12.27
N ALA A 208 -7.96 2.56 -11.45
CA ALA A 208 -8.85 1.42 -11.58
C ALA A 208 -10.32 1.79 -11.35
N THR A 209 -10.59 2.65 -10.37
CA THR A 209 -11.95 3.15 -10.10
C THR A 209 -12.46 4.01 -11.25
N VAL A 210 -11.63 4.93 -11.76
CA VAL A 210 -11.96 5.73 -12.94
C VAL A 210 -12.23 4.84 -14.15
N ALA A 211 -11.37 3.86 -14.43
CA ALA A 211 -11.53 2.94 -15.56
C ALA A 211 -12.80 2.10 -15.45
N ALA A 212 -13.19 1.66 -14.24
CA ALA A 212 -14.43 0.93 -14.02
C ALA A 212 -15.69 1.76 -14.35
N PHE A 213 -15.70 3.08 -14.01
CA PHE A 213 -16.79 3.98 -14.39
C PHE A 213 -16.85 4.19 -15.92
N TYR A 214 -15.71 4.36 -16.58
CA TYR A 214 -15.67 4.44 -18.06
C TYR A 214 -16.18 3.15 -18.71
N ALA A 215 -15.75 1.98 -18.23
CA ALA A 215 -16.21 0.69 -18.73
C ALA A 215 -17.73 0.47 -18.53
N ALA A 216 -18.28 0.95 -17.42
CA ALA A 216 -19.73 0.91 -17.16
C ALA A 216 -20.53 1.66 -18.22
N THR A 217 -20.00 2.81 -18.67
CA THR A 217 -20.66 3.67 -19.66
C THR A 217 -20.34 3.31 -21.11
N GLY A 218 -19.26 2.55 -21.36
CA GLY A 218 -18.72 2.27 -22.68
C GLY A 218 -18.10 3.49 -23.37
N ARG A 219 -17.71 4.51 -22.61
CA ARG A 219 -17.04 5.72 -23.09
C ARG A 219 -15.51 5.61 -22.96
N SER A 220 -14.80 6.49 -23.67
CA SER A 220 -13.36 6.69 -23.53
C SER A 220 -12.99 8.14 -23.20
N SER A 221 -13.94 9.08 -23.29
CA SER A 221 -13.76 10.50 -22.96
C SER A 221 -15.04 11.10 -22.39
N ASP A 222 -14.96 12.31 -21.87
CA ASP A 222 -16.09 13.15 -21.48
C ASP A 222 -17.08 12.48 -20.52
N LEU A 223 -16.56 11.76 -19.52
CA LEU A 223 -17.40 11.20 -18.46
C LEU A 223 -18.07 12.35 -17.69
N THR A 224 -19.38 12.22 -17.43
CA THR A 224 -20.20 13.25 -16.78
C THR A 224 -20.63 12.85 -15.39
N LEU A 225 -21.05 13.84 -14.56
CA LEU A 225 -21.60 13.60 -13.23
C LEU A 225 -22.84 12.68 -13.27
N ASP A 226 -23.75 12.92 -14.23
CA ASP A 226 -24.96 12.09 -14.38
C ASP A 226 -24.60 10.62 -14.64
N GLN A 227 -23.49 10.37 -15.36
CA GLN A 227 -23.04 9.00 -15.62
C GLN A 227 -22.37 8.35 -14.40
N VAL A 228 -21.69 9.12 -13.56
CA VAL A 228 -21.13 8.63 -12.29
C VAL A 228 -22.25 8.26 -11.31
N THR A 229 -23.31 9.05 -11.27
CA THR A 229 -24.45 8.84 -10.37
C THR A 229 -25.52 7.89 -10.94
N ASP A 230 -25.43 7.52 -12.23
CA ASP A 230 -26.38 6.60 -12.86
C ASP A 230 -26.41 5.22 -12.14
N PRO A 231 -27.61 4.70 -11.79
CA PRO A 231 -27.73 3.44 -11.08
C PRO A 231 -27.06 2.24 -11.76
N LYS A 232 -26.99 2.20 -13.09
CA LYS A 232 -26.34 1.10 -13.84
C LYS A 232 -24.82 1.18 -13.73
N SER A 233 -24.27 2.40 -13.84
CA SER A 233 -22.84 2.62 -13.64
C SER A 233 -22.42 2.26 -12.23
N ARG A 234 -23.19 2.69 -11.23
CA ARG A 234 -22.96 2.37 -9.82
C ARG A 234 -23.07 0.86 -9.54
N ALA A 235 -24.06 0.18 -10.10
CA ALA A 235 -24.20 -1.28 -9.97
C ALA A 235 -23.02 -2.03 -10.60
N PHE A 236 -22.52 -1.58 -11.76
CA PHE A 236 -21.34 -2.15 -12.40
C PHE A 236 -20.10 -2.02 -11.50
N VAL A 237 -19.82 -0.80 -11.02
CA VAL A 237 -18.67 -0.53 -10.17
C VAL A 237 -18.77 -1.31 -8.86
N SER A 238 -19.93 -1.31 -8.19
CA SER A 238 -20.16 -2.10 -6.98
C SER A 238 -19.95 -3.60 -7.21
N GLY A 239 -20.36 -4.13 -8.38
CA GLY A 239 -20.11 -5.51 -8.76
C GLY A 239 -18.63 -5.84 -8.92
N VAL A 240 -17.84 -4.94 -9.48
CA VAL A 240 -16.37 -5.09 -9.55
C VAL A 240 -15.76 -5.04 -8.14
N GLU A 241 -16.19 -4.09 -7.30
CA GLU A 241 -15.71 -3.92 -5.92
C GLU A 241 -16.06 -5.13 -5.03
N ALA A 242 -17.15 -5.84 -5.30
CA ALA A 242 -17.52 -7.06 -4.57
C ALA A 242 -16.46 -8.16 -4.67
N GLY A 243 -15.63 -8.18 -5.74
CA GLY A 243 -14.50 -9.07 -5.90
C GLY A 243 -13.27 -8.71 -5.06
N VAL A 244 -13.23 -7.52 -4.45
CA VAL A 244 -12.07 -7.07 -3.69
C VAL A 244 -11.96 -7.83 -2.37
N LEU A 245 -10.76 -8.36 -2.08
CA LEU A 245 -10.46 -9.05 -0.82
C LEU A 245 -10.19 -8.07 0.32
N HIS A 246 -9.37 -7.09 0.05
CA HIS A 246 -9.04 -5.93 0.89
C HIS A 246 -8.44 -4.85 0.00
N TYR A 247 -8.50 -3.64 0.45
CA TYR A 247 -7.76 -2.55 -0.17
C TYR A 247 -6.34 -2.50 0.43
N ALA A 248 -5.36 -2.06 -0.36
CA ALA A 248 -4.04 -1.74 0.15
C ALA A 248 -3.87 -0.22 0.16
N SER A 249 -3.05 0.27 1.07
CA SER A 249 -2.67 1.69 1.08
C SER A 249 -1.74 2.06 -0.08
N ASP A 250 -1.03 1.05 -0.61
CA ASP A 250 0.03 1.21 -1.60
C ASP A 250 0.21 -0.06 -2.44
N ALA A 251 0.41 0.11 -3.75
CA ALA A 251 0.53 -1.01 -4.69
C ALA A 251 1.82 -1.82 -4.49
N THR A 252 2.92 -1.19 -4.06
CA THR A 252 4.19 -1.89 -3.83
C THR A 252 4.07 -2.86 -2.65
N ALA A 253 3.39 -2.47 -1.59
CA ALA A 253 3.10 -3.35 -0.46
C ALA A 253 2.23 -4.55 -0.87
N TYR A 254 1.23 -4.35 -1.73
CA TYR A 254 0.42 -5.44 -2.27
C TYR A 254 1.27 -6.44 -3.07
N MET A 255 2.15 -5.94 -3.95
CA MET A 255 3.02 -6.77 -4.78
C MET A 255 4.06 -7.53 -3.94
N ALA A 256 4.56 -6.95 -2.85
CA ALA A 256 5.45 -7.63 -1.90
C ALA A 256 4.75 -8.82 -1.22
N ASN A 257 3.52 -8.62 -0.73
CA ASN A 257 2.72 -9.67 -0.11
C ASN A 257 2.38 -10.80 -1.11
N LEU A 258 2.10 -10.46 -2.37
CA LEU A 258 1.89 -11.46 -3.44
C LEU A 258 3.17 -12.26 -3.71
N ALA A 259 4.34 -11.62 -3.72
CA ALA A 259 5.63 -12.31 -3.92
C ALA A 259 5.94 -13.25 -2.75
N GLU A 260 5.61 -12.88 -1.53
CA GLU A 260 5.73 -13.77 -0.37
C GLU A 260 4.80 -14.99 -0.49
N ALA A 261 3.54 -14.77 -0.88
CA ALA A 261 2.59 -15.84 -1.14
C ALA A 261 3.09 -16.77 -2.26
N ASP A 262 3.67 -16.23 -3.34
CA ASP A 262 4.27 -17.03 -4.43
C ASP A 262 5.45 -17.87 -3.91
N ALA A 263 6.30 -17.30 -3.06
CA ALA A 263 7.42 -18.04 -2.47
C ALA A 263 6.96 -19.28 -1.68
N LYS A 264 5.78 -19.18 -1.02
CA LYS A 264 5.09 -20.27 -0.31
C LYS A 264 4.28 -21.18 -1.26
N GLY A 265 4.21 -20.90 -2.57
CA GLY A 265 3.41 -21.66 -3.55
C GLY A 265 1.91 -21.32 -3.51
N GLN A 266 1.55 -20.18 -2.99
CA GLN A 266 0.17 -19.75 -2.74
C GLN A 266 -0.27 -18.58 -3.65
N ALA A 267 0.48 -18.25 -4.71
CA ALA A 267 0.16 -17.12 -5.60
C ALA A 267 -1.28 -17.17 -6.14
N LEU A 268 -1.70 -18.34 -6.66
CA LEU A 268 -3.04 -18.51 -7.27
C LEU A 268 -4.18 -18.44 -6.24
N SER A 269 -3.90 -18.71 -4.98
CA SER A 269 -4.89 -18.56 -3.91
C SER A 269 -4.83 -17.19 -3.23
N TYR A 270 -3.77 -16.38 -3.47
CA TYR A 270 -3.64 -15.04 -2.89
C TYR A 270 -4.48 -14.01 -3.61
N ALA A 271 -4.39 -13.92 -4.93
CA ALA A 271 -5.19 -13.03 -5.75
C ALA A 271 -5.37 -13.59 -7.15
N SER A 272 -6.58 -13.47 -7.70
CA SER A 272 -6.88 -13.84 -9.08
C SER A 272 -6.38 -12.78 -10.06
N ALA A 273 -6.42 -11.53 -9.64
CA ALA A 273 -5.92 -10.37 -10.39
C ALA A 273 -5.57 -9.23 -9.43
N VAL A 274 -4.71 -8.31 -9.88
CA VAL A 274 -4.35 -7.10 -9.13
C VAL A 274 -4.37 -5.91 -10.07
N THR A 275 -5.01 -4.81 -9.68
CA THR A 275 -4.98 -3.57 -10.46
C THR A 275 -3.73 -2.77 -10.12
N VAL A 276 -2.76 -2.75 -11.02
CA VAL A 276 -1.49 -2.04 -10.85
C VAL A 276 -1.02 -1.45 -12.17
N GLN A 277 -0.05 -0.56 -12.12
CA GLN A 277 0.61 -0.11 -13.35
C GLN A 277 1.51 -1.22 -13.94
N GLU A 278 1.66 -1.21 -15.25
CA GLU A 278 2.47 -2.17 -16.03
C GLU A 278 3.89 -2.33 -15.47
N GLN A 279 4.48 -1.25 -15.00
CA GLN A 279 5.81 -1.18 -14.40
C GLN A 279 5.95 -2.12 -13.18
N LEU A 280 4.98 -2.18 -12.28
CA LEU A 280 5.03 -3.05 -11.10
C LEU A 280 4.97 -4.53 -11.47
N ILE A 281 4.29 -4.90 -12.55
CA ILE A 281 4.29 -6.27 -13.08
C ILE A 281 5.69 -6.67 -13.53
N HIS A 282 6.40 -5.75 -14.23
CA HIS A 282 7.78 -5.96 -14.61
C HIS A 282 8.67 -6.19 -13.39
N LEU A 283 8.61 -5.30 -12.40
CA LEU A 283 9.42 -5.41 -11.18
C LEU A 283 9.16 -6.72 -10.44
N TYR A 284 7.91 -7.12 -10.26
CA TYR A 284 7.53 -8.40 -9.67
C TYR A 284 8.18 -9.58 -10.41
N ASN A 285 8.05 -9.61 -11.74
CA ASN A 285 8.60 -10.68 -12.58
C ASN A 285 10.15 -10.69 -12.60
N GLN A 286 10.79 -9.55 -12.28
CA GLN A 286 12.25 -9.44 -12.14
C GLN A 286 12.75 -9.72 -10.71
N GLY A 287 11.86 -10.06 -9.77
CA GLY A 287 12.19 -10.38 -8.38
C GLY A 287 12.45 -9.15 -7.50
N SER A 288 11.92 -7.99 -7.88
CA SER A 288 11.97 -6.76 -7.10
C SER A 288 10.56 -6.18 -6.90
N PRO A 289 9.65 -6.87 -6.19
CA PRO A 289 8.23 -6.49 -6.10
C PRO A 289 7.98 -5.12 -5.43
N THR A 290 8.91 -4.63 -4.63
CA THR A 290 8.84 -3.32 -3.98
C THR A 290 9.48 -2.20 -4.79
N GLY A 291 10.19 -2.51 -5.88
CA GLY A 291 10.95 -1.53 -6.65
C GLY A 291 12.39 -1.32 -6.17
N ASP A 292 12.88 -2.10 -5.19
CA ASP A 292 14.27 -2.01 -4.73
C ASP A 292 15.24 -2.18 -5.89
N VAL A 293 15.95 -1.09 -6.22
CA VAL A 293 16.92 -1.04 -7.31
C VAL A 293 18.07 -2.04 -7.17
N LYS A 294 18.36 -2.49 -5.95
CA LYS A 294 19.43 -3.46 -5.66
C LYS A 294 19.02 -4.88 -6.00
N LEU A 295 17.71 -5.17 -5.96
CA LEU A 295 17.13 -6.49 -6.24
C LEU A 295 16.80 -6.68 -7.73
N LEU A 296 16.69 -5.61 -8.50
CA LEU A 296 16.31 -5.68 -9.91
C LEU A 296 17.25 -6.60 -10.71
N GLY A 297 16.69 -7.67 -11.28
CA GLY A 297 17.42 -8.70 -12.01
C GLY A 297 18.33 -9.62 -11.16
N LYS A 298 18.39 -9.42 -9.84
CA LYS A 298 19.15 -10.24 -8.88
C LYS A 298 18.26 -10.94 -7.86
N GLY A 299 17.06 -10.40 -7.62
CA GLY A 299 16.09 -10.99 -6.71
C GLY A 299 15.53 -12.31 -7.22
N LYS A 300 14.87 -13.04 -6.33
CA LYS A 300 14.24 -14.30 -6.67
C LYS A 300 13.02 -14.06 -7.55
N LYS A 301 13.06 -14.55 -8.79
CA LYS A 301 11.91 -14.48 -9.69
C LYS A 301 10.73 -15.30 -9.15
N PRO A 302 9.49 -14.85 -9.38
CA PRO A 302 8.31 -15.58 -8.94
C PRO A 302 8.21 -16.95 -9.61
N LYS A 303 7.60 -17.91 -8.92
CA LYS A 303 7.25 -19.22 -9.46
C LYS A 303 6.11 -19.10 -10.48
N VAL A 304 5.16 -18.20 -10.20
CA VAL A 304 4.03 -17.88 -11.08
C VAL A 304 4.18 -16.44 -11.56
N PRO A 305 4.65 -16.21 -12.79
CA PRO A 305 4.79 -14.87 -13.33
C PRO A 305 3.42 -14.24 -13.58
N LEU A 306 3.36 -12.92 -13.45
CA LEU A 306 2.21 -12.11 -13.81
C LEU A 306 2.27 -11.68 -15.27
N VAL A 307 1.11 -11.53 -15.89
CA VAL A 307 0.96 -10.90 -17.22
C VAL A 307 0.14 -9.63 -17.13
N ALA A 308 0.45 -8.66 -17.98
CA ALA A 308 -0.32 -7.42 -18.07
C ALA A 308 -1.53 -7.61 -19.01
N VAL A 309 -2.72 -7.57 -18.43
CA VAL A 309 -3.96 -7.47 -19.19
C VAL A 309 -4.35 -5.98 -19.22
N HIS A 310 -4.22 -5.35 -20.39
CA HIS A 310 -4.72 -4.00 -20.60
C HIS A 310 -6.19 -4.09 -21.00
N PRO A 311 -7.13 -3.53 -20.19
CA PRO A 311 -8.55 -3.62 -20.48
C PRO A 311 -8.91 -3.07 -21.86
N ASP A 312 -9.65 -3.86 -22.66
CA ASP A 312 -10.06 -3.44 -24.00
C ASP A 312 -11.14 -2.34 -23.97
N ASP A 313 -11.90 -2.27 -22.89
CA ASP A 313 -12.90 -1.25 -22.61
C ASP A 313 -12.32 0.02 -21.94
N GLY A 314 -10.99 0.08 -21.76
CA GLY A 314 -10.28 1.30 -21.46
C GLY A 314 -9.30 1.21 -20.29
N THR A 315 -8.16 1.88 -20.46
CA THR A 315 -7.14 2.06 -19.42
C THR A 315 -6.58 3.47 -19.43
N LEU A 316 -6.08 3.92 -18.28
CA LEU A 316 -5.39 5.19 -18.11
C LEU A 316 -3.89 5.04 -18.34
N MET A 317 -3.29 6.02 -19.05
CA MET A 317 -1.86 6.21 -19.07
C MET A 317 -1.46 7.07 -17.86
N LEU A 318 -0.66 6.52 -16.96
CA LEU A 318 -0.12 7.24 -15.83
C LEU A 318 1.16 7.95 -16.27
N ASP A 319 1.19 9.26 -16.13
CA ASP A 319 2.14 10.15 -16.81
C ASP A 319 3.32 10.62 -15.94
N HIS A 320 3.38 10.20 -14.68
CA HIS A 320 4.47 10.49 -13.74
C HIS A 320 4.99 11.94 -13.82
N PRO A 321 4.13 12.94 -13.60
CA PRO A 321 4.49 14.33 -13.78
C PRO A 321 5.50 14.79 -12.73
N PHE A 322 6.36 15.74 -13.10
CA PHE A 322 7.22 16.50 -12.21
C PHE A 322 6.75 17.95 -12.19
N VAL A 323 6.45 18.47 -11.01
CA VAL A 323 5.98 19.85 -10.81
C VAL A 323 6.80 20.55 -9.76
N VAL A 324 7.00 21.86 -9.94
CA VAL A 324 7.61 22.73 -8.94
C VAL A 324 6.52 23.30 -8.06
N LEU A 325 6.73 23.28 -6.75
CA LEU A 325 5.76 23.74 -5.76
C LEU A 325 5.94 25.24 -5.44
N PRO A 326 4.90 25.92 -4.94
CA PRO A 326 4.96 27.33 -4.57
C PRO A 326 6.03 27.68 -3.52
N SER A 327 6.36 26.71 -2.63
CA SER A 327 7.41 26.84 -1.61
C SER A 327 8.82 27.06 -2.17
N ALA A 328 9.04 26.72 -3.46
CA ALA A 328 10.36 26.81 -4.08
C ALA A 328 10.81 28.26 -4.29
N SER A 329 12.01 28.60 -3.83
CA SER A 329 12.72 29.82 -4.15
C SER A 329 13.11 29.89 -5.63
N ARG A 330 13.57 31.03 -6.11
CA ARG A 330 14.05 31.18 -7.49
C ARG A 330 15.21 30.22 -7.81
N GLU A 331 16.12 30.02 -6.90
CA GLU A 331 17.28 29.14 -7.07
C GLU A 331 16.84 27.67 -7.08
N GLN A 332 15.91 27.31 -6.20
CA GLN A 332 15.33 25.96 -6.16
C GLN A 332 14.51 25.63 -7.42
N ARG A 333 13.81 26.61 -8.00
CA ARG A 333 13.14 26.46 -9.31
C ARG A 333 14.13 26.18 -10.43
N ALA A 334 15.27 26.87 -10.43
CA ALA A 334 16.32 26.62 -11.41
C ALA A 334 16.94 25.22 -11.22
N ALA A 335 17.16 24.79 -9.97
CA ALA A 335 17.62 23.45 -9.65
C ALA A 335 16.62 22.37 -10.06
N ALA A 336 15.33 22.58 -9.82
CA ALA A 336 14.26 21.66 -10.21
C ALA A 336 14.15 21.52 -11.74
N ALA A 337 14.31 22.62 -12.48
CA ALA A 337 14.32 22.60 -13.94
C ALA A 337 15.54 21.83 -14.48
N ASP A 338 16.74 22.05 -13.93
CA ASP A 338 17.95 21.32 -14.34
C ASP A 338 17.87 19.83 -13.97
N PHE A 339 17.37 19.51 -12.78
CA PHE A 339 17.18 18.11 -12.37
C PHE A 339 16.15 17.39 -13.25
N SER A 340 15.01 18.02 -13.56
CA SER A 340 14.04 17.41 -14.47
C SER A 340 14.60 17.21 -15.88
N ALA A 341 15.41 18.17 -16.40
CA ALA A 341 16.10 18.03 -17.67
C ALA A 341 17.11 16.86 -17.64
N PHE A 342 17.86 16.71 -16.54
CA PHE A 342 18.75 15.56 -16.34
C PHE A 342 18.00 14.24 -16.38
N LEU A 343 16.84 14.14 -15.74
CA LEU A 343 16.02 12.93 -15.75
C LEU A 343 15.49 12.55 -17.15
N LEU A 344 15.33 13.52 -18.04
CA LEU A 344 14.92 13.31 -19.44
C LEU A 344 16.07 12.95 -20.37
N GLU A 345 17.33 13.02 -19.95
CA GLU A 345 18.45 12.59 -20.78
C GLU A 345 18.39 11.09 -21.09
N ALA A 346 18.86 10.70 -22.27
CA ALA A 346 18.77 9.34 -22.77
C ALA A 346 19.34 8.25 -21.80
N ALA A 347 20.35 8.60 -21.01
CA ALA A 347 20.93 7.67 -20.03
C ALA A 347 19.96 7.37 -18.89
N GLN A 348 19.26 8.40 -18.37
CA GLN A 348 18.29 8.28 -17.29
C GLN A 348 16.99 7.65 -17.81
N GLN A 349 16.57 8.00 -19.03
CA GLN A 349 15.39 7.37 -19.66
C GLN A 349 15.61 5.85 -19.83
N ARG A 350 16.81 5.40 -20.18
CA ARG A 350 17.14 3.96 -20.17
C ARG A 350 17.02 3.34 -18.77
N ARG A 351 17.35 4.09 -17.70
CA ARG A 351 17.15 3.60 -16.32
C ARG A 351 15.67 3.45 -15.98
N PHE A 352 14.82 4.42 -16.37
CA PHE A 352 13.37 4.27 -16.24
C PHE A 352 12.86 3.01 -16.98
N GLN A 353 13.30 2.79 -18.22
CA GLN A 353 12.92 1.59 -18.99
C GLN A 353 13.39 0.28 -18.35
N GLN A 354 14.59 0.23 -17.77
CA GLN A 354 15.09 -0.92 -17.01
C GLN A 354 14.26 -1.21 -15.76
N HIS A 355 13.64 -0.17 -15.18
CA HIS A 355 12.71 -0.28 -14.06
C HIS A 355 11.26 -0.52 -14.48
N GLY A 356 11.02 -0.90 -15.74
CA GLY A 356 9.72 -1.28 -16.23
C GLY A 356 8.82 -0.12 -16.63
N PHE A 357 9.31 1.11 -16.61
CA PHE A 357 8.58 2.24 -17.17
C PHE A 357 8.67 2.25 -18.71
N ARG A 358 7.72 2.85 -19.34
CA ARG A 358 7.87 3.39 -20.68
C ARG A 358 8.59 4.73 -20.56
N ASP A 359 9.31 5.14 -21.59
CA ASP A 359 9.92 6.47 -21.57
C ASP A 359 8.86 7.60 -21.54
N HIS A 360 9.30 8.84 -21.41
CA HIS A 360 8.42 10.00 -21.34
C HIS A 360 7.57 10.23 -22.61
N GLU A 361 7.91 9.58 -23.73
CA GLU A 361 7.16 9.59 -24.97
C GLU A 361 6.18 8.40 -25.09
N GLY A 362 6.19 7.46 -24.15
CA GLY A 362 5.30 6.30 -24.10
C GLY A 362 5.84 5.04 -24.75
N ASN A 363 7.11 5.01 -25.15
CA ASN A 363 7.72 3.86 -25.82
C ASN A 363 8.09 2.78 -24.82
N ALA A 364 7.59 1.56 -25.00
CA ALA A 364 7.97 0.40 -24.20
C ALA A 364 9.34 -0.14 -24.62
N GLY A 365 10.20 -0.40 -23.64
CA GLY A 365 11.44 -1.16 -23.88
C GLY A 365 11.14 -2.64 -24.21
N ARG A 366 12.04 -3.31 -24.94
CA ARG A 366 11.89 -4.74 -25.28
C ARG A 366 11.81 -5.63 -24.02
N GLU A 367 12.60 -5.32 -22.99
CA GLU A 367 12.61 -6.07 -21.74
C GLU A 367 11.27 -5.99 -21.03
N LEU A 368 10.65 -4.82 -20.99
CA LEU A 368 9.31 -4.63 -20.45
C LEU A 368 8.30 -5.51 -21.18
N ALA A 369 8.22 -5.41 -22.51
CA ALA A 369 7.26 -6.15 -23.31
C ALA A 369 7.36 -7.67 -23.08
N ALA A 370 8.58 -8.20 -23.05
CA ALA A 370 8.82 -9.63 -22.81
C ALA A 370 8.45 -10.04 -21.38
N SER A 371 8.81 -9.21 -20.40
CA SER A 371 8.63 -9.49 -18.97
C SER A 371 7.16 -9.55 -18.57
N VAL A 372 6.32 -8.66 -19.08
CA VAL A 372 4.90 -8.57 -18.74
C VAL A 372 3.98 -9.29 -19.73
N GLY A 373 4.57 -9.97 -20.73
CA GLY A 373 3.85 -10.79 -21.68
C GLY A 373 3.02 -9.99 -22.70
N LEU A 374 3.48 -8.80 -23.11
CA LEU A 374 2.75 -8.02 -24.11
C LEU A 374 2.67 -8.74 -25.45
N PRO A 375 1.48 -8.88 -26.03
CA PRO A 375 1.34 -9.36 -27.40
C PRO A 375 2.10 -8.46 -28.40
N ASP A 376 2.63 -9.04 -29.47
CA ASP A 376 3.30 -8.32 -30.55
C ASP A 376 4.44 -7.38 -30.08
N GLU A 377 5.18 -7.80 -29.05
CA GLU A 377 6.30 -7.02 -28.48
C GLU A 377 5.88 -5.59 -28.03
N GLY A 378 4.63 -5.43 -27.57
CA GLY A 378 4.12 -4.14 -27.12
C GLY A 378 3.69 -3.17 -28.24
N LYS A 379 3.62 -3.63 -29.49
CA LYS A 379 3.17 -2.82 -30.64
C LYS A 379 1.65 -2.62 -30.67
N ARG A 380 0.90 -3.42 -29.91
CA ARG A 380 -0.56 -3.30 -29.85
C ARG A 380 -0.94 -1.94 -29.25
N LYS A 381 -1.79 -1.20 -29.96
CA LYS A 381 -2.32 0.06 -29.48
C LYS A 381 -3.24 -0.18 -28.29
N LEU A 382 -3.00 0.54 -27.18
CA LEU A 382 -3.83 0.51 -25.98
C LEU A 382 -5.16 1.26 -26.21
N SER A 383 -6.24 0.77 -25.64
CA SER A 383 -7.51 1.48 -25.56
C SER A 383 -7.41 2.49 -24.40
N LEU A 384 -6.91 3.70 -24.70
CA LEU A 384 -6.76 4.73 -23.66
C LEU A 384 -8.09 5.44 -23.42
N ILE A 385 -8.31 5.82 -22.16
CA ILE A 385 -9.37 6.72 -21.72
C ILE A 385 -8.76 8.05 -21.28
N ASP A 386 -9.50 9.12 -21.51
CA ASP A 386 -9.08 10.46 -21.12
C ASP A 386 -9.30 10.70 -19.60
N PRO A 387 -8.40 11.39 -18.91
CA PRO A 387 -8.62 11.81 -17.53
C PRO A 387 -9.92 12.61 -17.39
N PRO A 388 -10.77 12.32 -16.39
CA PRO A 388 -11.99 13.07 -16.15
C PRO A 388 -11.69 14.47 -15.59
N SER A 389 -12.68 15.38 -15.67
CA SER A 389 -12.58 16.68 -15.01
C SER A 389 -12.46 16.56 -13.49
N ALA A 390 -11.94 17.59 -12.81
CA ALA A 390 -11.80 17.61 -11.35
C ALA A 390 -13.09 17.29 -10.62
N GLN A 391 -14.19 17.89 -11.04
CA GLN A 391 -15.52 17.67 -10.45
C GLN A 391 -15.99 16.21 -10.62
N VAL A 392 -15.77 15.62 -11.80
CA VAL A 392 -16.13 14.21 -12.05
C VAL A 392 -15.23 13.29 -11.26
N LEU A 393 -13.94 13.60 -11.16
CA LEU A 393 -12.98 12.82 -10.40
C LEU A 393 -13.32 12.82 -8.89
N GLY A 394 -13.71 13.96 -8.34
CA GLY A 394 -14.23 14.07 -6.96
C GLY A 394 -15.48 13.20 -6.77
N ALA A 395 -16.47 13.32 -7.68
CA ALA A 395 -17.69 12.53 -7.61
C ALA A 395 -17.44 11.01 -7.75
N ILE A 396 -16.41 10.59 -8.48
CA ILE A 396 -15.98 9.18 -8.56
C ILE A 396 -15.47 8.71 -7.20
N LEU A 397 -14.64 9.49 -6.51
CA LEU A 397 -14.15 9.17 -5.16
C LEU A 397 -15.28 9.09 -4.15
N ASP A 398 -16.18 10.07 -4.12
CA ASP A 398 -17.35 10.08 -3.23
C ASP A 398 -18.27 8.86 -3.51
N SER A 399 -18.48 8.54 -4.80
CA SER A 399 -19.26 7.35 -5.17
C SER A 399 -18.57 6.06 -4.76
N TRP A 400 -17.24 5.97 -4.86
CA TRP A 400 -16.50 4.79 -4.43
C TRP A 400 -16.64 4.56 -2.92
N ASP A 401 -16.59 5.59 -2.10
CA ASP A 401 -16.80 5.48 -0.65
C ASP A 401 -18.12 4.79 -0.32
N GLU A 402 -19.18 5.03 -1.11
CA GLU A 402 -20.47 4.37 -0.95
C GLU A 402 -20.51 2.96 -1.54
N LEU A 403 -19.80 2.72 -2.67
CA LEU A 403 -19.88 1.48 -3.46
C LEU A 403 -18.87 0.42 -3.04
N ARG A 404 -17.78 0.82 -2.38
CA ARG A 404 -16.73 -0.09 -1.93
C ARG A 404 -17.30 -1.22 -1.06
N LYS A 405 -16.61 -2.34 -1.06
CA LYS A 405 -16.93 -3.45 -0.16
C LYS A 405 -16.83 -2.96 1.29
N LYS A 406 -17.87 -3.21 2.08
CA LYS A 406 -17.89 -2.78 3.47
C LYS A 406 -17.01 -3.67 4.34
N ALA A 407 -16.55 -3.13 5.46
CA ALA A 407 -15.69 -3.85 6.39
C ALA A 407 -16.44 -4.37 7.62
N ARG A 408 -15.86 -5.42 8.22
CA ARG A 408 -16.18 -5.92 9.56
C ARG A 408 -14.88 -6.09 10.31
N VAL A 409 -14.59 -5.17 11.22
CA VAL A 409 -13.30 -5.04 11.89
C VAL A 409 -13.47 -5.29 13.38
N LEU A 410 -12.61 -6.14 13.93
CA LEU A 410 -12.45 -6.30 15.37
C LEU A 410 -11.20 -5.53 15.81
N LEU A 411 -11.40 -4.40 16.50
CA LEU A 411 -10.33 -3.64 17.12
C LEU A 411 -9.97 -4.30 18.46
N VAL A 412 -8.71 -4.68 18.63
CA VAL A 412 -8.17 -5.36 19.81
C VAL A 412 -7.09 -4.46 20.43
N MET A 413 -7.39 -3.89 21.58
CA MET A 413 -6.52 -2.90 22.24
C MET A 413 -5.81 -3.51 23.43
N ASP A 414 -4.51 -3.34 23.47
CA ASP A 414 -3.67 -3.64 24.63
C ASP A 414 -4.03 -2.72 25.78
N VAL A 415 -4.33 -3.31 26.94
CA VAL A 415 -4.57 -2.62 28.18
C VAL A 415 -3.59 -3.10 29.28
N SER A 416 -2.39 -3.55 28.89
CA SER A 416 -1.32 -3.89 29.84
C SER A 416 -0.79 -2.67 30.58
N GLY A 417 -0.11 -2.90 31.71
CA GLY A 417 0.40 -1.83 32.58
C GLY A 417 1.42 -0.91 31.88
N SER A 418 2.15 -1.39 30.85
CA SER A 418 3.07 -0.59 30.04
C SER A 418 2.37 0.56 29.31
N MET A 419 1.09 0.41 28.99
CA MET A 419 0.27 1.46 28.36
C MET A 419 0.08 2.71 29.24
N ASN A 420 0.39 2.64 30.53
CA ASN A 420 0.44 3.81 31.42
C ASN A 420 1.73 4.63 31.29
N GLN A 421 2.75 4.13 30.55
CA GLN A 421 4.00 4.86 30.38
C GLN A 421 3.81 6.11 29.50
N PRO A 422 4.69 7.11 29.64
CA PRO A 422 4.62 8.33 28.84
C PRO A 422 4.78 8.04 27.34
N ALA A 423 3.92 8.66 26.51
CA ALA A 423 4.03 8.67 25.05
C ALA A 423 4.60 10.00 24.49
N GLY A 424 5.03 10.91 25.36
CA GLY A 424 5.38 12.27 24.99
C GLY A 424 4.19 13.25 25.06
N GLY A 425 4.46 14.55 24.97
CA GLY A 425 3.41 15.57 24.98
C GLY A 425 2.55 15.63 26.25
N GLY A 426 3.00 14.99 27.35
CA GLY A 426 2.25 14.94 28.61
C GLY A 426 1.13 13.90 28.65
N GLN A 427 1.06 13.01 27.68
CA GLN A 427 0.06 11.94 27.58
C GLN A 427 0.69 10.56 27.86
N SER A 428 -0.10 9.62 28.39
CA SER A 428 0.25 8.21 28.43
C SER A 428 0.07 7.54 27.08
N ARG A 429 0.68 6.36 26.86
CA ARG A 429 0.47 5.54 25.66
C ARG A 429 -1.01 5.20 25.50
N MET A 430 -1.70 4.86 26.61
CA MET A 430 -3.14 4.58 26.62
C MET A 430 -3.97 5.76 26.13
N GLU A 431 -3.68 6.98 26.60
CA GLU A 431 -4.39 8.18 26.16
C GLU A 431 -4.17 8.47 24.67
N ALA A 432 -2.93 8.34 24.18
CA ALA A 432 -2.62 8.52 22.76
C ALA A 432 -3.30 7.45 21.90
N ALA A 433 -3.26 6.18 22.28
CA ALA A 433 -3.92 5.08 21.59
C ALA A 433 -5.44 5.25 21.53
N LYS A 434 -6.08 5.65 22.64
CA LYS A 434 -7.52 5.96 22.68
C LYS A 434 -7.88 7.09 21.73
N LYS A 435 -7.13 8.19 21.77
CA LYS A 435 -7.34 9.34 20.91
C LYS A 435 -7.26 8.96 19.43
N ALA A 436 -6.22 8.21 19.06
CA ALA A 436 -6.02 7.73 17.68
C ALA A 436 -7.14 6.76 17.24
N ALA A 437 -7.52 5.81 18.10
CA ALA A 437 -8.60 4.88 17.82
C ALA A 437 -9.95 5.60 17.65
N VAL A 438 -10.27 6.57 18.49
CA VAL A 438 -11.50 7.39 18.37
C VAL A 438 -11.49 8.22 17.10
N ALA A 439 -10.36 8.85 16.75
CA ALA A 439 -10.23 9.61 15.50
C ALA A 439 -10.44 8.70 14.29
N ALA A 440 -9.85 7.50 14.30
CA ALA A 440 -9.98 6.49 13.24
C ALA A 440 -11.43 6.03 12.99
N LEU A 441 -12.30 6.05 14.01
CA LEU A 441 -13.74 5.76 13.83
C LEU A 441 -14.45 6.75 12.89
N GLY A 442 -13.85 7.92 12.65
CA GLY A 442 -14.36 8.89 11.70
C GLY A 442 -14.09 8.55 10.22
N LEU A 443 -13.17 7.62 9.96
CA LEU A 443 -12.75 7.19 8.63
C LEU A 443 -13.54 6.00 8.10
N TYR A 444 -14.24 5.27 8.96
CA TYR A 444 -15.10 4.17 8.56
C TYR A 444 -16.37 4.67 7.88
N HIS A 445 -16.83 3.90 6.91
CA HIS A 445 -18.16 4.13 6.35
C HIS A 445 -19.25 3.86 7.41
N PRO A 446 -20.40 4.56 7.38
CA PRO A 446 -21.49 4.35 8.34
C PRO A 446 -21.97 2.90 8.46
N ASP A 447 -21.88 2.12 7.38
CA ASP A 447 -22.27 0.71 7.31
C ASP A 447 -21.13 -0.29 7.60
N ASP A 448 -19.89 0.19 7.81
CA ASP A 448 -18.82 -0.66 8.30
C ASP A 448 -19.14 -1.08 9.74
N GLU A 449 -18.82 -2.32 10.06
CA GLU A 449 -19.03 -2.88 11.40
C GLU A 449 -17.71 -2.88 12.17
N VAL A 450 -17.73 -2.33 13.38
CA VAL A 450 -16.56 -2.31 14.27
C VAL A 450 -16.94 -2.89 15.62
N GLY A 451 -16.15 -3.86 16.07
CA GLY A 451 -16.18 -4.42 17.43
C GLY A 451 -14.97 -3.94 18.22
N LEU A 452 -15.00 -4.12 19.54
CA LEU A 452 -13.93 -3.75 20.45
C LEU A 452 -13.64 -4.87 21.42
N TRP A 453 -12.38 -5.32 21.46
CA TRP A 453 -11.81 -6.15 22.54
C TRP A 453 -10.71 -5.40 23.27
N ALA A 454 -10.48 -5.78 24.52
CA ALA A 454 -9.34 -5.36 25.30
C ALA A 454 -8.61 -6.59 25.85
N PHE A 455 -7.27 -6.52 25.99
CA PHE A 455 -6.49 -7.65 26.49
C PHE A 455 -5.35 -7.22 27.42
N SER A 456 -5.12 -8.04 28.44
CA SER A 456 -3.93 -8.05 29.30
C SER A 456 -3.85 -9.41 30.00
N THR A 457 -2.80 -9.67 30.79
CA THR A 457 -2.73 -10.91 31.61
C THR A 457 -3.74 -10.89 32.76
N GLU A 458 -4.27 -9.72 33.12
CA GLU A 458 -5.22 -9.52 34.20
C GLU A 458 -6.46 -8.79 33.69
N THR A 459 -7.50 -9.54 33.35
CA THR A 459 -8.81 -8.98 33.02
C THR A 459 -9.78 -9.06 34.20
N ALA A 460 -10.76 -8.16 34.24
CA ALA A 460 -11.69 -8.06 35.38
C ALA A 460 -12.41 -9.38 35.74
N ASP A 461 -12.59 -10.27 34.77
CA ASP A 461 -13.28 -11.55 34.94
C ASP A 461 -12.35 -12.75 35.21
N HIS A 462 -11.04 -12.55 35.20
CA HIS A 462 -9.95 -13.48 35.54
C HIS A 462 -9.99 -14.89 34.87
N ARG A 463 -10.80 -15.09 33.84
CA ARG A 463 -10.89 -16.38 33.16
C ARG A 463 -10.02 -16.44 31.90
N GLU A 464 -10.08 -15.38 31.11
CA GLU A 464 -9.33 -15.25 29.87
C GLU A 464 -8.53 -13.95 29.89
N PRO A 465 -7.32 -13.92 29.27
CA PRO A 465 -6.49 -12.71 29.24
C PRO A 465 -6.99 -11.68 28.21
N TYR A 466 -8.21 -11.78 27.77
CA TYR A 466 -8.90 -10.85 26.88
C TYR A 466 -10.39 -10.80 27.22
N ARG A 467 -11.05 -9.76 26.77
CA ARG A 467 -12.51 -9.62 26.90
C ARG A 467 -13.13 -8.93 25.70
N GLU A 468 -14.28 -9.40 25.28
CA GLU A 468 -15.14 -8.66 24.37
C GLU A 468 -15.81 -7.51 25.13
N ILE A 469 -15.57 -6.28 24.67
CA ILE A 469 -16.23 -5.08 25.18
C ILE A 469 -17.50 -4.81 24.39
N LEU A 470 -17.40 -4.89 23.04
CA LEU A 470 -18.52 -4.68 22.13
C LEU A 470 -18.38 -5.62 20.92
N PRO A 471 -19.45 -6.34 20.55
CA PRO A 471 -19.46 -7.09 19.31
C PRO A 471 -19.47 -6.15 18.09
N PRO A 472 -18.99 -6.62 16.90
CA PRO A 472 -19.05 -5.85 15.67
C PRO A 472 -20.48 -5.39 15.35
N ARG A 473 -20.66 -4.10 15.09
CA ARG A 473 -21.92 -3.47 14.73
C ARG A 473 -21.69 -2.26 13.83
N PRO A 474 -22.68 -1.88 12.98
CA PRO A 474 -22.54 -0.72 12.09
C PRO A 474 -22.18 0.55 12.84
N ILE A 475 -21.20 1.31 12.32
CA ILE A 475 -20.72 2.59 12.89
C ILE A 475 -21.87 3.57 13.07
N LYS A 476 -22.79 3.67 12.11
CA LYS A 476 -23.95 4.57 12.21
C LYS A 476 -24.81 4.33 13.45
N ALA A 477 -24.82 3.11 13.98
CA ALA A 477 -25.60 2.74 15.17
C ALA A 477 -24.74 2.65 16.45
N GLY A 478 -23.44 2.37 16.32
CA GLY A 478 -22.58 2.01 17.44
C GLY A 478 -21.48 3.02 17.82
N LYS A 479 -21.24 4.07 17.02
CA LYS A 479 -20.09 4.97 17.17
C LYS A 479 -19.97 5.58 18.58
N ASN A 480 -21.06 6.12 19.12
CA ASN A 480 -21.02 6.75 20.45
C ASN A 480 -20.69 5.74 21.57
N GLN A 481 -21.22 4.51 21.45
CA GLN A 481 -20.90 3.45 22.41
C GLN A 481 -19.45 3.00 22.29
N LEU A 482 -18.91 2.86 21.07
CA LEU A 482 -17.50 2.57 20.83
C LEU A 482 -16.61 3.65 21.44
N VAL A 483 -16.87 4.93 21.18
CA VAL A 483 -16.13 6.07 21.75
C VAL A 483 -16.15 6.01 23.29
N THR A 484 -17.32 5.79 23.90
CA THR A 484 -17.45 5.68 25.36
C THR A 484 -16.64 4.50 25.89
N SER A 485 -16.73 3.34 25.24
CA SER A 485 -16.02 2.12 25.64
C SER A 485 -14.50 2.26 25.50
N ILE A 486 -14.01 2.82 24.37
CA ILE A 486 -12.58 3.08 24.16
C ILE A 486 -12.06 4.03 25.25
N ASN A 487 -12.76 5.13 25.52
CA ASN A 487 -12.36 6.09 26.55
C ASN A 487 -12.39 5.48 27.97
N GLY A 488 -13.24 4.50 28.22
CA GLY A 488 -13.37 3.79 29.47
C GLY A 488 -12.32 2.71 29.74
N LEU A 489 -11.43 2.38 28.77
CA LEU A 489 -10.38 1.40 29.00
C LEU A 489 -9.37 1.89 30.05
N SER A 490 -8.86 0.99 30.85
CA SER A 490 -7.81 1.25 31.86
C SER A 490 -6.71 0.21 31.75
N ALA A 491 -5.47 0.62 31.95
CA ALA A 491 -4.31 -0.24 31.78
C ALA A 491 -3.90 -0.89 33.12
N GLU A 492 -3.74 -2.24 33.09
CA GLU A 492 -3.27 -3.08 34.21
C GLU A 492 -2.71 -4.41 33.69
N GLY A 493 -1.90 -5.10 34.47
CA GLY A 493 -1.34 -6.43 34.14
C GLY A 493 -0.23 -6.42 33.09
N GLY A 494 0.10 -7.59 32.58
CA GLY A 494 1.07 -7.80 31.49
C GLY A 494 0.40 -7.98 30.13
N THR A 495 1.18 -8.33 29.10
CA THR A 495 0.73 -8.44 27.70
C THR A 495 0.50 -9.91 27.31
N ALA A 496 -0.76 -10.31 27.06
CA ALA A 496 -1.12 -11.66 26.62
C ALA A 496 -1.43 -11.68 25.10
N LEU A 497 -0.42 -11.40 24.28
CA LEU A 497 -0.58 -11.17 22.86
C LEU A 497 -1.03 -12.42 22.10
N TYR A 498 -0.32 -13.56 22.26
CA TYR A 498 -0.52 -14.75 21.41
C TYR A 498 -1.89 -15.37 21.60
N THR A 499 -2.30 -15.59 22.83
CA THR A 499 -3.64 -16.12 23.15
C THR A 499 -4.74 -15.20 22.61
N THR A 500 -4.54 -13.89 22.77
CA THR A 500 -5.52 -12.89 22.29
C THR A 500 -5.64 -12.86 20.78
N VAL A 501 -4.53 -12.88 20.04
CA VAL A 501 -4.52 -12.91 18.56
C VAL A 501 -5.25 -14.15 18.05
N ARG A 502 -4.96 -15.33 18.60
CA ARG A 502 -5.62 -16.59 18.25
C ARG A 502 -7.13 -16.51 18.50
N ALA A 503 -7.53 -16.05 19.67
CA ALA A 503 -8.93 -15.94 20.05
C ALA A 503 -9.69 -14.92 19.20
N ALA A 504 -9.09 -13.74 18.95
CA ALA A 504 -9.69 -12.68 18.14
C ALA A 504 -9.89 -13.12 16.67
N GLN A 505 -8.89 -13.79 16.08
CA GLN A 505 -9.01 -14.32 14.73
C GLN A 505 -10.09 -15.42 14.68
N GLN A 506 -10.14 -16.33 15.64
CA GLN A 506 -11.15 -17.38 15.72
C GLN A 506 -12.57 -16.80 15.87
N ALA A 507 -12.74 -15.75 16.69
CA ALA A 507 -14.00 -15.06 16.84
C ALA A 507 -14.44 -14.39 15.55
N ALA A 508 -13.51 -13.72 14.85
CA ALA A 508 -13.78 -13.08 13.57
C ALA A 508 -14.09 -14.12 12.47
N LEU A 509 -13.42 -15.28 12.45
CA LEU A 509 -13.74 -16.41 11.56
C LEU A 509 -15.13 -16.99 11.83
N SER A 510 -15.52 -17.12 13.11
CA SER A 510 -16.84 -17.63 13.49
C SER A 510 -17.98 -16.70 13.08
N GLY A 511 -17.69 -15.39 13.01
CA GLY A 511 -18.63 -14.36 12.57
C GLY A 511 -18.40 -13.87 11.14
N LEU A 512 -17.70 -14.64 10.29
CA LEU A 512 -17.28 -14.24 8.96
C LEU A 512 -18.48 -13.89 8.08
N ASP A 513 -18.43 -12.68 7.49
CA ASP A 513 -19.37 -12.21 6.48
C ASP A 513 -18.64 -12.17 5.12
N ALA A 514 -19.03 -13.04 4.19
CA ALA A 514 -18.40 -13.17 2.88
C ALA A 514 -18.55 -11.90 2.01
N ASP A 515 -19.57 -11.08 2.28
CA ASP A 515 -19.84 -9.84 1.56
C ASP A 515 -19.11 -8.64 2.16
N ARG A 516 -18.29 -8.86 3.20
CA ARG A 516 -17.49 -7.84 3.88
C ARG A 516 -16.00 -8.17 3.87
N ILE A 517 -15.18 -7.15 4.05
CA ILE A 517 -13.76 -7.31 4.38
C ILE A 517 -13.69 -7.61 5.87
N ASN A 518 -13.31 -8.84 6.23
CA ASN A 518 -13.20 -9.25 7.62
C ASN A 518 -11.77 -9.11 8.11
N ALA A 519 -11.57 -8.39 9.23
CA ALA A 519 -10.24 -8.12 9.76
C ALA A 519 -10.21 -8.00 11.28
N VAL A 520 -9.04 -8.28 11.83
CA VAL A 520 -8.65 -7.95 13.22
C VAL A 520 -7.56 -6.91 13.16
N VAL A 521 -7.65 -5.87 13.98
CA VAL A 521 -6.60 -4.85 14.17
C VAL A 521 -6.14 -4.93 15.60
N VAL A 522 -4.88 -5.30 15.82
CA VAL A 522 -4.27 -5.41 17.16
C VAL A 522 -3.34 -4.24 17.37
N LEU A 523 -3.58 -3.44 18.43
CA LEU A 523 -2.70 -2.36 18.85
C LEU A 523 -2.06 -2.75 20.19
N THR A 524 -0.71 -2.79 20.23
CA THR A 524 0.06 -3.17 21.41
C THR A 524 1.36 -2.37 21.51
N ASP A 525 1.79 -2.10 22.73
CA ASP A 525 3.06 -1.42 23.05
C ASP A 525 4.14 -2.37 23.58
N GLY A 526 3.83 -3.68 23.68
CA GLY A 526 4.68 -4.66 24.32
C GLY A 526 4.98 -5.91 23.51
N LYS A 527 5.68 -6.83 24.18
CA LYS A 527 5.91 -8.21 23.71
C LYS A 527 4.96 -9.14 24.48
N ASN A 528 4.85 -10.37 23.99
CA ASN A 528 4.11 -11.38 24.73
C ASN A 528 4.77 -11.68 26.07
N GLU A 529 4.03 -11.48 27.17
CA GLU A 529 4.48 -11.71 28.55
C GLU A 529 3.63 -12.78 29.26
N TYR A 530 2.87 -13.58 28.49
CA TYR A 530 1.95 -14.57 29.03
C TYR A 530 2.55 -15.98 29.00
N PRO A 531 3.06 -16.51 30.16
CA PRO A 531 3.79 -17.78 30.19
C PRO A 531 2.96 -18.99 29.78
N ALA A 532 1.62 -18.93 29.92
CA ALA A 532 0.74 -20.02 29.54
C ALA A 532 0.64 -20.24 28.02
N ASP A 533 1.01 -19.21 27.23
CA ASP A 533 1.05 -19.27 25.77
C ASP A 533 2.22 -18.40 25.27
N ASN A 534 3.38 -19.03 25.05
CA ASN A 534 4.62 -18.36 24.65
C ASN A 534 5.30 -19.06 23.46
N ASP A 535 4.55 -19.83 22.66
CA ASP A 535 5.03 -20.51 21.45
C ASP A 535 4.54 -19.73 20.22
N LEU A 536 5.41 -18.86 19.68
CA LEU A 536 5.14 -18.08 18.47
C LEU A 536 4.89 -19.00 17.25
N ASP A 537 5.71 -20.06 17.10
CA ASP A 537 5.56 -20.97 15.97
C ASP A 537 4.20 -21.70 16.00
N ALA A 538 3.69 -22.01 17.20
CA ALA A 538 2.35 -22.57 17.34
C ALA A 538 1.28 -21.55 16.94
N LEU A 539 1.39 -20.30 17.42
CA LEU A 539 0.48 -19.23 17.01
C LEU A 539 0.45 -19.05 15.49
N LEU A 540 1.64 -18.92 14.85
CA LEU A 540 1.73 -18.68 13.39
C LEU A 540 1.12 -19.84 12.59
N ARG A 541 1.27 -21.09 13.05
CA ARG A 541 0.59 -22.25 12.43
C ARG A 541 -0.93 -22.19 12.57
N ASP A 542 -1.42 -21.78 13.74
CA ASP A 542 -2.86 -21.74 14.05
C ASP A 542 -3.60 -20.67 13.26
N ILE A 543 -2.92 -19.53 13.01
CA ILE A 543 -3.52 -18.38 12.31
C ILE A 543 -3.21 -18.37 10.81
N ASP A 544 -2.41 -19.31 10.29
CA ASP A 544 -2.02 -19.31 8.87
C ASP A 544 -3.24 -19.32 7.95
N ALA A 545 -3.29 -18.37 7.07
CA ALA A 545 -4.34 -18.18 6.07
C ALA A 545 -4.20 -19.18 4.90
N THR A 546 -4.32 -20.47 5.16
CA THR A 546 -4.25 -21.52 4.13
C THR A 546 -5.46 -21.51 3.18
N GLN A 547 -6.61 -20.98 3.62
CA GLN A 547 -7.84 -20.84 2.83
C GLN A 547 -8.25 -19.36 2.79
N LEU A 548 -7.87 -18.66 1.72
CA LEU A 548 -8.12 -17.22 1.58
C LEU A 548 -9.59 -16.80 1.65
N GLU A 549 -10.48 -17.61 1.09
CA GLU A 549 -11.92 -17.32 1.10
C GLU A 549 -12.53 -17.30 2.51
N ARG A 550 -11.84 -17.91 3.48
CA ARG A 550 -12.23 -17.98 4.89
C ARG A 550 -11.19 -17.36 5.82
N SER A 551 -10.22 -16.65 5.29
CA SER A 551 -9.18 -16.03 6.11
C SER A 551 -9.61 -14.68 6.63
N VAL A 552 -9.35 -14.44 7.92
CA VAL A 552 -9.42 -13.13 8.54
C VAL A 552 -8.01 -12.59 8.67
N ARG A 553 -7.76 -11.41 8.13
CA ARG A 553 -6.46 -10.73 8.23
C ARG A 553 -6.27 -10.12 9.61
N VAL A 554 -5.07 -10.29 10.16
CA VAL A 554 -4.69 -9.70 11.45
C VAL A 554 -3.64 -8.62 11.17
N PHE A 555 -4.08 -7.38 11.16
CA PHE A 555 -3.22 -6.21 11.10
C PHE A 555 -2.70 -5.90 12.49
N THR A 556 -1.42 -5.60 12.63
CA THR A 556 -0.81 -5.24 13.91
C THR A 556 -0.26 -3.83 13.87
N VAL A 557 -0.36 -3.11 14.98
CA VAL A 557 0.19 -1.78 15.17
C VAL A 557 1.14 -1.84 16.36
N ALA A 558 2.43 -1.69 16.07
CA ALA A 558 3.47 -1.59 17.09
C ALA A 558 3.49 -0.17 17.64
N PHE A 559 3.06 0.00 18.91
CA PHE A 559 2.89 1.30 19.53
C PHE A 559 3.88 1.48 20.69
N SER A 560 5.01 2.02 20.44
CA SER A 560 6.15 2.32 21.30
C SER A 560 7.43 1.56 20.91
N ASP A 561 8.56 2.06 21.36
CA ASP A 561 9.89 1.46 21.18
C ASP A 561 10.07 0.09 21.87
N GLN A 562 9.17 -0.27 22.77
CA GLN A 562 9.17 -1.56 23.48
C GLN A 562 8.37 -2.64 22.74
N ALA A 563 7.57 -2.27 21.75
CA ALA A 563 6.82 -3.22 20.93
C ALA A 563 7.77 -4.13 20.14
N ASP A 564 7.47 -5.42 20.13
CA ASP A 564 8.20 -6.43 19.36
C ASP A 564 7.71 -6.41 17.91
N PHE A 565 8.22 -5.45 17.13
CA PHE A 565 7.79 -5.24 15.75
C PHE A 565 8.04 -6.46 14.85
N ASP A 566 9.12 -7.21 15.10
CA ASP A 566 9.46 -8.40 14.31
C ASP A 566 8.40 -9.49 14.51
N THR A 567 8.06 -9.80 15.77
CA THR A 567 6.97 -10.73 16.09
C THR A 567 5.61 -10.26 15.53
N LEU A 568 5.29 -8.98 15.65
CA LEU A 568 4.05 -8.42 15.10
C LEU A 568 4.00 -8.52 13.58
N SER A 569 5.15 -8.35 12.91
CA SER A 569 5.26 -8.52 11.46
C SER A 569 5.06 -9.98 11.04
N GLU A 570 5.60 -10.94 11.78
CA GLU A 570 5.37 -12.36 11.51
C GLU A 570 3.89 -12.76 11.69
N ILE A 571 3.22 -12.24 12.73
CA ILE A 571 1.78 -12.46 12.97
C ILE A 571 0.94 -11.91 11.80
N SER A 572 1.20 -10.67 11.38
CA SER A 572 0.50 -10.09 10.25
C SER A 572 0.77 -10.85 8.95
N ALA A 573 2.03 -11.19 8.67
CA ALA A 573 2.43 -11.93 7.48
C ALA A 573 1.79 -13.32 7.42
N ALA A 574 1.63 -14.03 8.54
CA ALA A 574 0.97 -15.33 8.61
C ALA A 574 -0.50 -15.26 8.12
N THR A 575 -1.15 -14.14 8.35
CA THR A 575 -2.53 -13.86 7.89
C THR A 575 -2.60 -13.03 6.62
N ARG A 576 -1.46 -12.78 5.96
CA ARG A 576 -1.33 -11.96 4.75
C ARG A 576 -1.82 -10.52 4.92
N ALA A 577 -1.60 -9.98 6.10
CA ALA A 577 -1.80 -8.60 6.46
C ALA A 577 -0.46 -7.87 6.61
N THR A 578 -0.52 -6.61 7.00
CA THR A 578 0.63 -5.74 7.20
C THR A 578 0.73 -5.33 8.67
N SER A 579 1.96 -5.28 9.18
CA SER A 579 2.27 -4.64 10.46
C SER A 579 2.63 -3.18 10.25
N TYR A 580 2.15 -2.32 11.13
CA TYR A 580 2.34 -0.88 11.05
C TYR A 580 3.23 -0.41 12.20
N ASP A 581 4.24 0.39 11.86
CA ASP A 581 5.20 0.94 12.82
C ASP A 581 4.73 2.29 13.35
N ALA A 582 4.25 2.32 14.59
CA ALA A 582 3.92 3.50 15.38
C ALA A 582 4.79 3.56 16.65
N ARG A 583 6.03 3.03 16.59
CA ARG A 583 6.95 3.05 17.74
C ARG A 583 7.37 4.47 18.13
N ASP A 584 7.33 5.41 17.21
CA ASP A 584 7.24 6.83 17.53
C ASP A 584 5.76 7.19 17.75
N PRO A 585 5.31 7.49 18.98
CA PRO A 585 3.91 7.79 19.26
C PRO A 585 3.37 9.02 18.51
N ALA A 586 4.24 9.90 18.02
CA ALA A 586 3.83 11.08 17.27
C ALA A 586 3.18 10.74 15.90
N VAL A 587 3.43 9.54 15.36
CA VAL A 587 2.91 9.12 14.06
C VAL A 587 1.64 8.25 14.16
N ILE A 588 1.12 8.00 15.36
CA ILE A 588 -0.01 7.05 15.55
C ILE A 588 -1.26 7.45 14.76
N ASP A 589 -1.58 8.72 14.68
CA ASP A 589 -2.75 9.21 13.92
C ASP A 589 -2.60 8.86 12.43
N LYS A 590 -1.40 9.05 11.84
CA LYS A 590 -1.09 8.69 10.45
C LYS A 590 -1.13 7.18 10.23
N VAL A 591 -0.57 6.42 11.18
CA VAL A 591 -0.59 4.96 11.13
C VAL A 591 -2.03 4.44 11.17
N MET A 592 -2.89 4.98 12.02
CA MET A 592 -4.30 4.57 12.06
C MET A 592 -5.04 4.88 10.76
N VAL A 593 -4.76 6.01 10.10
CA VAL A 593 -5.28 6.28 8.74
C VAL A 593 -4.83 5.20 7.75
N SER A 594 -3.55 4.81 7.79
CA SER A 594 -3.02 3.76 6.91
C SER A 594 -3.64 2.39 7.19
N VAL A 595 -3.91 2.05 8.46
CA VAL A 595 -4.62 0.82 8.84
C VAL A 595 -6.04 0.81 8.26
N ILE A 596 -6.79 1.91 8.48
CA ILE A 596 -8.19 1.99 8.02
C ILE A 596 -8.29 2.02 6.50
N SER A 597 -7.28 2.52 5.80
CA SER A 597 -7.27 2.54 4.32
C SER A 597 -7.29 1.15 3.67
N ASN A 598 -7.10 0.07 4.46
CA ASN A 598 -7.26 -1.31 3.98
C ASN A 598 -8.74 -1.78 3.92
N PHE A 599 -9.66 -0.99 4.41
CA PHE A 599 -11.06 -1.40 4.60
C PHE A 599 -12.09 -0.62 3.77
#